data_f81a39b3ddf7192d71f4e6230ef8b73a
#
_entry.id   f81a39b3ddf7192d71f4e6230ef8b73a
#
_cell.length_a   1.000
_cell.length_b   1.000
_cell.length_c   1.000
_cell.angle_alpha   90.00
_cell.angle_beta   90.00
_cell.angle_gamma   90.00
#
_symmetry.space_group_name_H-M   'P 1'
#
loop_
_entity.id
_entity.type
_entity.pdbx_description
1 polymer ?
#
loop_
_entity_poly.entity_id
_entity_poly.type
_entity_poly.pdbx_seq_one_letter_code
_entity_poly.pdbx_strand_id
1 'polypeptide(L)'
;MNNYRYLNLNPDGLDTQDCTIRAISLFLDISWDDAYWGVVTEGFLQKKMPSTDAVWGRYLEKNNCYLTRVPSDCPLCYTVKDFAYDFNKGRYLLKVNEHVVTVIDGYYYDTWNSGNEIVLYYWKRR
;
A
#
# COMPACT_ATOMS: atom_id res chain seq x y z
N MET A 1 20.81 -7.30 3.48
CA MET A 1 19.99 -8.06 2.52
C MET A 1 19.06 -7.11 1.78
N ASN A 2 18.94 -7.24 0.46
CA ASN A 2 18.08 -6.37 -0.34
C ASN A 2 16.68 -6.95 -0.42
N ASN A 3 15.74 -6.33 0.29
CA ASN A 3 14.34 -6.77 0.30
C ASN A 3 13.47 -6.01 -0.71
N TYR A 4 14.10 -5.14 -1.50
CA TYR A 4 13.39 -4.40 -2.53
C TYR A 4 13.20 -5.26 -3.78
N ARG A 5 11.99 -5.19 -4.36
CA ARG A 5 11.68 -5.83 -5.65
C ARG A 5 10.95 -4.83 -6.54
N TYR A 6 11.50 -4.60 -7.72
CA TYR A 6 10.83 -3.74 -8.70
C TYR A 6 9.58 -4.44 -9.21
N LEU A 7 8.46 -3.71 -9.21
CA LEU A 7 7.22 -4.20 -9.82
C LEU A 7 6.35 -3.01 -10.18
N ASN A 8 5.87 -3.00 -11.44
CA ASN A 8 4.89 -2.02 -11.89
C ASN A 8 3.67 -2.76 -12.44
N LEU A 9 2.58 -2.78 -11.66
CA LEU A 9 1.35 -3.47 -12.03
C LEU A 9 0.44 -2.65 -12.94
N ASN A 10 0.84 -1.44 -13.32
CA ASN A 10 0.09 -0.69 -14.34
C ASN A 10 0.06 -1.49 -15.64
N PRO A 11 -1.12 -1.78 -16.22
CA PRO A 11 -1.23 -2.65 -17.39
C PRO A 11 -0.44 -2.18 -18.60
N ASP A 12 -0.25 -0.87 -18.74
CA ASP A 12 0.49 -0.27 -19.85
C ASP A 12 1.93 0.12 -19.46
N GLY A 13 2.36 -0.24 -18.24
CA GLY A 13 3.69 0.08 -17.76
C GLY A 13 3.91 1.56 -17.51
N LEU A 14 2.84 2.34 -17.34
CA LEU A 14 2.93 3.78 -17.18
C LEU A 14 3.37 4.18 -15.78
N ASP A 15 3.97 5.36 -15.68
CA ASP A 15 4.27 6.03 -14.42
C ASP A 15 3.32 7.23 -14.30
N THR A 16 2.15 7.00 -13.67
CA THR A 16 1.04 7.94 -13.65
C THR A 16 0.61 8.31 -12.23
N GLN A 17 1.52 8.20 -11.27
CA GLN A 17 1.20 8.48 -9.86
C GLN A 17 0.09 7.56 -9.33
N ASP A 18 0.05 6.34 -9.80
CA ASP A 18 -0.95 5.34 -9.44
C ASP A 18 -0.49 4.41 -8.31
N CYS A 19 0.40 4.89 -7.44
CA CYS A 19 0.98 4.07 -6.38
C CYS A 19 -0.08 3.40 -5.49
N THR A 20 -1.17 4.11 -5.18
CA THR A 20 -2.26 3.57 -4.37
C THR A 20 -2.93 2.39 -5.08
N ILE A 21 -3.22 2.53 -6.36
CA ILE A 21 -3.88 1.48 -7.15
C ILE A 21 -2.94 0.27 -7.31
N ARG A 22 -1.67 0.51 -7.63
CA ARG A 22 -0.67 -0.57 -7.74
C ARG A 22 -0.51 -1.33 -6.42
N ALA A 23 -0.40 -0.60 -5.32
CA ALA A 23 -0.25 -1.20 -4.01
C ALA A 23 -1.48 -2.01 -3.60
N ILE A 24 -2.69 -1.49 -3.83
CA ILE A 24 -3.94 -2.20 -3.52
C ILE A 24 -4.08 -3.44 -4.39
N SER A 25 -3.79 -3.33 -5.69
CA SER A 25 -3.84 -4.45 -6.62
C SER A 25 -2.98 -5.61 -6.10
N LEU A 26 -1.75 -5.33 -5.69
CA LEU A 26 -0.86 -6.35 -5.16
C LEU A 26 -1.32 -6.86 -3.80
N PHE A 27 -1.71 -5.96 -2.90
CA PHE A 27 -2.11 -6.30 -1.54
C PHE A 27 -3.34 -7.20 -1.50
N LEU A 28 -4.36 -6.88 -2.30
CA LEU A 28 -5.61 -7.67 -2.37
C LEU A 28 -5.52 -8.82 -3.38
N ASP A 29 -4.45 -8.89 -4.16
CA ASP A 29 -4.29 -9.89 -5.23
C ASP A 29 -5.44 -9.81 -6.25
N ILE A 30 -5.68 -8.61 -6.75
CA ILE A 30 -6.70 -8.32 -7.77
C ILE A 30 -6.02 -7.58 -8.91
N SER A 31 -6.71 -7.48 -10.06
CA SER A 31 -6.17 -6.74 -11.20
C SER A 31 -6.09 -5.24 -10.90
N TRP A 32 -5.21 -4.54 -11.62
CA TRP A 32 -5.13 -3.08 -11.54
C TRP A 32 -6.49 -2.46 -11.86
N ASP A 33 -7.17 -2.99 -12.88
CA ASP A 33 -8.49 -2.49 -13.30
C ASP A 33 -9.52 -2.61 -12.18
N ASP A 34 -9.56 -3.76 -11.51
CA ASP A 34 -10.51 -3.97 -10.40
C ASP A 34 -10.19 -3.05 -9.22
N ALA A 35 -8.92 -2.87 -8.91
CA ALA A 35 -8.50 -1.94 -7.86
C ALA A 35 -8.90 -0.50 -8.22
N TYR A 36 -8.66 -0.10 -9.47
CA TYR A 36 -9.00 1.24 -9.95
C TYR A 36 -10.51 1.51 -9.82
N TRP A 37 -11.33 0.62 -10.38
CA TRP A 37 -12.78 0.78 -10.33
C TRP A 37 -13.33 0.75 -8.91
N GLY A 38 -12.77 -0.09 -8.05
CA GLY A 38 -13.20 -0.15 -6.64
C GLY A 38 -12.93 1.16 -5.91
N VAL A 39 -11.74 1.70 -6.05
CA VAL A 39 -11.36 2.96 -5.39
C VAL A 39 -12.11 4.14 -5.99
N VAL A 40 -12.25 4.19 -7.31
CA VAL A 40 -13.00 5.27 -7.99
C VAL A 40 -14.47 5.23 -7.60
N THR A 41 -15.06 4.06 -7.52
CA THR A 41 -16.46 3.92 -7.08
C THR A 41 -16.64 4.46 -5.66
N GLU A 42 -15.73 4.13 -4.76
CA GLU A 42 -15.80 4.65 -3.40
C GLU A 42 -15.64 6.17 -3.37
N GLY A 43 -14.76 6.71 -4.19
CA GLY A 43 -14.61 8.17 -4.34
C GLY A 43 -15.90 8.82 -4.83
N PHE A 44 -16.53 8.20 -5.82
CA PHE A 44 -17.81 8.69 -6.33
C PHE A 44 -18.89 8.71 -5.22
N LEU A 45 -18.97 7.64 -4.43
CA LEU A 45 -19.95 7.54 -3.35
C LEU A 45 -19.74 8.59 -2.27
N GLN A 46 -18.48 8.87 -1.94
CA GLN A 46 -18.12 9.87 -0.92
C GLN A 46 -18.06 11.30 -1.47
N LYS A 47 -18.12 11.46 -2.81
CA LYS A 47 -17.93 12.76 -3.48
C LYS A 47 -16.55 13.35 -3.17
N LYS A 48 -15.53 12.49 -3.13
CA LYS A 48 -14.13 12.85 -2.87
C LYS A 48 -13.24 12.24 -3.94
N MET A 49 -12.03 12.81 -4.08
CA MET A 49 -11.07 12.30 -5.05
C MET A 49 -10.53 10.93 -4.62
N PRO A 50 -10.36 10.00 -5.57
CA PRO A 50 -9.92 8.63 -5.25
C PRO A 50 -8.61 8.54 -4.50
N SER A 51 -7.68 9.49 -4.70
CA SER A 51 -6.38 9.51 -4.02
C SER A 51 -6.45 9.91 -2.55
N THR A 52 -7.61 10.35 -2.08
CA THR A 52 -7.82 10.72 -0.68
C THR A 52 -7.75 9.47 0.20
N ASP A 53 -6.98 9.54 1.29
CA ASP A 53 -6.79 8.40 2.19
C ASP A 53 -8.13 7.84 2.71
N ALA A 54 -9.09 8.72 3.02
CA ALA A 54 -10.42 8.29 3.48
C ALA A 54 -11.15 7.46 2.42
N VAL A 55 -10.90 7.72 1.14
CA VAL A 55 -11.55 7.00 0.04
C VAL A 55 -10.97 5.60 -0.10
N TRP A 56 -9.68 5.48 -0.36
CA TRP A 56 -9.09 4.16 -0.57
C TRP A 56 -9.04 3.35 0.73
N GLY A 57 -8.96 4.01 1.89
CA GLY A 57 -9.07 3.34 3.18
C GLY A 57 -10.44 2.70 3.38
N ARG A 58 -11.52 3.41 3.04
CA ARG A 58 -12.86 2.84 3.13
C ARG A 58 -13.04 1.65 2.18
N TYR A 59 -12.45 1.74 0.98
CA TYR A 59 -12.46 0.61 0.06
C TYR A 59 -11.79 -0.62 0.68
N LEU A 60 -10.65 -0.42 1.36
CA LEU A 60 -9.97 -1.51 2.05
C LEU A 60 -10.83 -2.07 3.19
N GLU A 61 -11.49 -1.23 3.96
CA GLU A 61 -12.39 -1.69 5.03
C GLU A 61 -13.52 -2.57 4.47
N LYS A 62 -14.08 -2.19 3.33
CA LYS A 62 -15.12 -2.99 2.65
C LYS A 62 -14.57 -4.33 2.14
N ASN A 63 -13.28 -4.48 2.04
CA ASN A 63 -12.62 -5.70 1.62
C ASN A 63 -11.98 -6.46 2.80
N ASN A 64 -12.53 -6.29 4.00
CA ASN A 64 -12.12 -6.98 5.21
C ASN A 64 -10.72 -6.65 5.67
N CYS A 65 -10.27 -5.43 5.42
CA CYS A 65 -8.97 -4.96 5.88
C CYS A 65 -9.15 -3.99 7.05
N TYR A 66 -8.12 -3.88 7.86
CA TYR A 66 -8.14 -2.96 8.99
C TYR A 66 -6.79 -2.29 9.14
N LEU A 67 -6.84 -1.05 9.63
CA LEU A 67 -5.67 -0.21 9.86
C LEU A 67 -5.03 -0.56 11.19
N THR A 68 -3.70 -0.59 11.23
CA THR A 68 -2.93 -0.90 12.44
C THR A 68 -1.78 0.07 12.58
N ARG A 69 -1.42 0.38 13.80
CA ARG A 69 -0.27 1.24 14.10
C ARG A 69 1.03 0.45 13.99
N VAL A 70 2.11 1.16 13.66
CA VAL A 70 3.44 0.54 13.63
C VAL A 70 3.88 0.17 15.05
N PRO A 71 4.65 -0.93 15.21
CA PRO A 71 5.04 -1.43 16.53
C PRO A 71 6.25 -0.73 17.14
N SER A 72 6.57 0.49 16.73
CA SER A 72 7.78 1.19 17.17
C SER A 72 7.43 2.39 18.03
N ASP A 73 8.20 2.58 19.12
CA ASP A 73 8.08 3.76 19.97
C ASP A 73 8.64 5.01 19.31
N CYS A 74 9.42 4.83 18.23
CA CYS A 74 9.96 5.93 17.45
C CYS A 74 9.32 5.92 16.05
N PRO A 75 8.11 6.50 15.88
CA PRO A 75 7.42 6.46 14.60
C PRO A 75 8.18 7.18 13.48
N LEU A 76 9.07 8.12 13.82
CA LEU A 76 9.89 8.81 12.82
C LEU A 76 11.14 8.03 12.43
N CYS A 77 11.36 6.85 13.01
CA CYS A 77 12.55 6.03 12.77
C CYS A 77 12.23 4.72 12.05
N TYR A 78 10.96 4.31 12.00
CA TYR A 78 10.57 3.00 11.51
C TYR A 78 10.33 3.06 10.00
N THR A 79 11.24 2.43 9.26
CA THR A 79 11.21 2.49 7.79
C THR A 79 10.51 1.29 7.18
N VAL A 80 10.25 1.38 5.86
CA VAL A 80 9.70 0.26 5.09
C VAL A 80 10.61 -0.97 5.19
N LYS A 81 11.93 -0.77 5.14
CA LYS A 81 12.90 -1.88 5.31
C LYS A 81 12.76 -2.54 6.68
N ASP A 82 12.62 -1.73 7.73
CA ASP A 82 12.44 -2.25 9.08
C ASP A 82 11.16 -3.07 9.18
N PHE A 83 10.08 -2.56 8.61
CA PHE A 83 8.80 -3.27 8.57
C PHE A 83 8.93 -4.60 7.85
N ALA A 84 9.55 -4.59 6.67
CA ALA A 84 9.71 -5.82 5.88
C ALA A 84 10.52 -6.87 6.63
N TYR A 85 11.53 -6.44 7.40
CA TYR A 85 12.32 -7.35 8.22
C TYR A 85 11.50 -7.93 9.37
N ASP A 86 10.73 -7.09 10.07
CA ASP A 86 9.95 -7.53 11.23
C ASP A 86 8.71 -8.34 10.84
N PHE A 87 8.06 -7.98 9.72
CA PHE A 87 6.84 -8.62 9.23
C PHE A 87 7.18 -9.46 7.99
N ASN A 88 7.99 -10.50 8.19
CA ASN A 88 8.53 -11.31 7.10
C ASN A 88 7.58 -12.42 6.63
N LYS A 89 6.33 -12.39 7.06
CA LYS A 89 5.27 -13.33 6.66
C LYS A 89 3.97 -12.57 6.43
N GLY A 90 3.30 -12.86 5.32
CA GLY A 90 1.98 -12.27 5.03
C GLY A 90 2.04 -11.04 4.15
N ARG A 91 0.86 -10.46 3.92
CA ARG A 91 0.67 -9.30 3.06
C ARG A 91 0.26 -8.09 3.87
N TYR A 92 0.88 -6.96 3.58
CA TYR A 92 0.62 -5.69 4.29
C TYR A 92 0.69 -4.55 3.29
N LEU A 93 -0.16 -3.54 3.49
CA LEU A 93 -0.12 -2.31 2.71
C LEU A 93 0.30 -1.18 3.65
N LEU A 94 1.41 -0.53 3.32
CA LEU A 94 2.00 0.51 4.16
C LEU A 94 1.71 1.90 3.61
N LYS A 95 1.25 2.79 4.47
CA LYS A 95 1.17 4.21 4.16
C LYS A 95 2.45 4.88 4.64
N VAL A 96 3.13 5.55 3.73
CA VAL A 96 4.29 6.40 4.03
C VAL A 96 3.95 7.83 3.61
N ASN A 97 4.91 8.76 3.67
CA ASN A 97 4.63 10.15 3.31
C ASN A 97 4.35 10.26 1.81
N GLU A 98 3.12 10.66 1.47
CA GLU A 98 2.67 10.87 0.08
C GLU A 98 2.88 9.65 -0.83
N HIS A 99 2.89 8.44 -0.26
CA HIS A 99 3.15 7.23 -1.01
C HIS A 99 2.56 6.02 -0.31
N VAL A 100 2.33 4.95 -1.07
CA VAL A 100 1.78 3.69 -0.57
C VAL A 100 2.60 2.55 -1.17
N VAL A 101 2.98 1.57 -0.34
CA VAL A 101 3.79 0.44 -0.79
C VAL A 101 3.29 -0.86 -0.14
N THR A 102 3.36 -1.96 -0.89
CA THR A 102 2.94 -3.28 -0.40
C THR A 102 4.15 -4.14 -0.04
N VAL A 103 4.05 -4.79 1.12
CA VAL A 103 5.04 -5.75 1.61
C VAL A 103 4.42 -7.15 1.59
N ILE A 104 5.11 -8.10 0.99
CA ILE A 104 4.69 -9.52 0.96
C ILE A 104 5.87 -10.38 1.40
N ASP A 105 5.67 -11.13 2.47
CA ASP A 105 6.65 -12.09 2.98
C ASP A 105 8.07 -11.51 3.11
N GLY A 106 8.14 -10.29 3.63
CA GLY A 106 9.42 -9.64 3.90
C GLY A 106 10.03 -8.89 2.73
N TYR A 107 9.32 -8.80 1.58
CA TYR A 107 9.77 -8.03 0.42
C TYR A 107 8.82 -6.87 0.16
N TYR A 108 9.39 -5.71 -0.17
CA TYR A 108 8.57 -4.56 -0.55
C TYR A 108 8.68 -4.31 -2.06
N TYR A 109 7.53 -4.11 -2.69
CA TYR A 109 7.38 -4.06 -4.15
C TYR A 109 6.99 -2.65 -4.56
N ASP A 110 7.78 -2.05 -5.43
CA ASP A 110 7.56 -0.67 -5.85
C ASP A 110 8.25 -0.41 -7.20
N THR A 111 7.96 0.74 -7.79
CA THR A 111 8.65 1.20 -9.00
C THR A 111 9.95 1.92 -8.69
N TRP A 112 10.21 2.19 -7.43
CA TRP A 112 11.46 2.76 -6.93
C TRP A 112 11.71 2.24 -5.52
N ASN A 113 12.95 2.33 -5.05
CA ASN A 113 13.31 1.78 -3.74
C ASN A 113 12.84 2.72 -2.62
N SER A 114 11.64 2.45 -2.10
CA SER A 114 11.02 3.20 -1.03
C SER A 114 11.40 2.69 0.38
N GLY A 115 12.43 1.88 0.49
CA GLY A 115 12.83 1.23 1.74
C GLY A 115 13.19 2.16 2.87
N ASN A 116 13.64 3.39 2.57
CA ASN A 116 14.02 4.38 3.58
C ASN A 116 12.86 5.30 3.99
N GLU A 117 11.68 5.13 3.38
CA GLU A 117 10.50 5.93 3.75
C GLU A 117 9.97 5.50 5.11
N ILE A 118 9.47 6.47 5.86
CA ILE A 118 8.95 6.23 7.22
C ILE A 118 7.53 5.72 7.14
N VAL A 119 7.25 4.61 7.82
CA VAL A 119 5.92 4.01 7.86
C VAL A 119 5.06 4.78 8.86
N LEU A 120 3.94 5.32 8.39
CA LEU A 120 2.98 6.06 9.22
C LEU A 120 1.99 5.11 9.88
N TYR A 121 1.44 4.18 9.09
CA TYR A 121 0.55 3.12 9.55
C TYR A 121 0.46 2.05 8.46
N TYR A 122 -0.17 0.93 8.78
CA TYR A 122 -0.31 -0.12 7.78
C TYR A 122 -1.68 -0.79 7.85
N TRP A 123 -2.06 -1.42 6.76
CA TRP A 123 -3.29 -2.19 6.62
C TRP A 123 -2.94 -3.66 6.55
N LYS A 124 -3.80 -4.49 7.15
CA LYS A 124 -3.73 -5.93 6.95
C LYS A 124 -5.14 -6.49 6.78
N ARG A 125 -5.23 -7.65 6.18
CA ARG A 125 -6.50 -8.32 5.92
C ARG A 125 -6.89 -9.21 7.09
N ARG A 126 -8.18 -9.26 7.38
CA ARG A 126 -8.71 -10.13 8.44
C ARG A 126 -8.66 -11.61 8.02
#